data_7dda79a51f206025e74fdb7febadc14e
#
_entry.id   7dda79a51f206025e74fdb7febadc14e
#
_cell.length_a   1.000
_cell.length_b   1.000
_cell.length_c   1.000
_cell.angle_alpha   90.00
_cell.angle_beta   90.00
_cell.angle_gamma   90.00
#
_symmetry.space_group_name_H-M   'P 1'
#
loop_
_entity.id
_entity.type
_entity.pdbx_description
1 polymer ?
#
loop_
_entity_poly.entity_id
_entity_poly.type
_entity_poly.pdbx_seq_one_letter_code
_entity_poly.pdbx_strand_id
1 'polypeptide(L)'
;MNIIKNLFKGGRQKALTLSYDDGTVQDKRLVGIFNKYNLKATFNLNSGIQSEENYWINQGKKIQRMNIDEIREVYKGHEVAVHSLTHPQLEQLSKEMIIKEIFEDRKNLEKIFGYPVRGMAYPYGTYDDKVIQVMESCGIEYSRTVNQHEGCHLPRTFLEWHPTCHHKNPKLMEIAKSFVENAPFGMSLLYVWGHSFEFEVDENWELAEEFCKTVSNHDSIWYATNIEIVDYLKALDNLKYSADCEIVYNPSAISLWISVDERVVEIKAGETVEL
;
A
#
# COMPACT_ATOMS: atom_id res chain seq x y z
N MET A 1 23.77 -21.41 -17.98
CA MET A 1 22.88 -21.22 -16.82
C MET A 1 22.26 -19.84 -16.99
N ASN A 2 20.96 -19.78 -17.16
CA ASN A 2 20.24 -18.54 -17.42
C ASN A 2 20.29 -17.59 -16.21
N ILE A 3 20.45 -16.29 -16.44
CA ILE A 3 20.35 -15.27 -15.40
C ILE A 3 18.89 -14.86 -15.30
N ILE A 4 18.21 -15.32 -14.24
CA ILE A 4 16.79 -15.05 -14.00
C ILE A 4 16.65 -13.94 -12.97
N LYS A 5 15.82 -12.93 -13.28
CA LYS A 5 15.48 -11.82 -12.39
C LYS A 5 13.97 -11.63 -12.36
N ASN A 6 13.39 -11.39 -11.18
CA ASN A 6 11.98 -11.04 -11.03
C ASN A 6 11.70 -9.64 -11.58
N LEU A 7 10.51 -9.48 -12.16
CA LEU A 7 10.00 -8.21 -12.66
C LEU A 7 8.58 -7.97 -12.11
N PHE A 8 8.16 -6.73 -12.03
CA PHE A 8 6.77 -6.38 -11.77
C PHE A 8 5.88 -6.63 -12.98
N LYS A 9 4.59 -6.53 -12.77
CA LYS A 9 3.52 -6.69 -13.76
C LYS A 9 3.84 -5.92 -15.05
N GLY A 10 3.76 -6.63 -16.18
CA GLY A 10 4.07 -6.09 -17.49
C GLY A 10 5.56 -5.97 -17.79
N GLY A 11 6.42 -6.71 -17.08
CA GLY A 11 7.87 -6.70 -17.31
C GLY A 11 8.59 -5.45 -16.76
N ARG A 12 7.98 -4.74 -15.82
CA ARG A 12 8.51 -3.51 -15.24
C ARG A 12 9.47 -3.78 -14.10
N GLN A 13 10.42 -2.88 -13.90
CA GLN A 13 11.32 -2.92 -12.73
C GLN A 13 10.88 -1.99 -11.60
N LYS A 14 9.88 -1.13 -11.85
CA LYS A 14 9.41 -0.13 -10.88
C LYS A 14 7.94 -0.33 -10.54
N ALA A 15 7.60 -0.16 -9.27
CA ALA A 15 6.23 -0.03 -8.81
C ALA A 15 6.08 1.16 -7.84
N LEU A 16 4.90 1.76 -7.84
CA LEU A 16 4.54 2.83 -6.92
C LEU A 16 3.26 2.47 -6.19
N THR A 17 3.27 2.63 -4.86
CA THR A 17 2.09 2.53 -4.01
C THR A 17 1.99 3.70 -3.05
N LEU A 18 0.76 4.08 -2.72
CA LEU A 18 0.43 5.20 -1.85
C LEU A 18 -0.46 4.70 -0.70
N SER A 19 -0.28 5.23 0.52
CA SER A 19 -1.07 4.81 1.67
C SER A 19 -1.43 6.02 2.53
N TYR A 20 -2.73 6.24 2.78
CA TYR A 20 -3.23 7.38 3.54
C TYR A 20 -4.17 6.94 4.65
N ASP A 21 -4.09 7.63 5.81
CA ASP A 21 -4.75 7.20 7.03
C ASP A 21 -5.92 8.09 7.41
N ASP A 22 -6.74 7.57 8.36
CA ASP A 22 -7.76 8.27 9.13
C ASP A 22 -9.12 8.50 8.46
N GLY A 23 -9.24 8.44 7.16
CA GLY A 23 -10.52 8.63 6.47
C GLY A 23 -11.14 10.00 6.71
N THR A 24 -10.36 11.08 6.59
CA THR A 24 -10.84 12.46 6.80
C THR A 24 -11.53 13.02 5.56
N VAL A 25 -12.30 14.07 5.72
CA VAL A 25 -13.02 14.72 4.59
C VAL A 25 -12.08 15.23 3.50
N GLN A 26 -10.82 15.49 3.84
CA GLN A 26 -9.78 15.92 2.91
C GLN A 26 -9.39 14.83 1.92
N ASP A 27 -9.65 13.54 2.22
CA ASP A 27 -9.44 12.43 1.30
C ASP A 27 -10.24 12.61 0.00
N LYS A 28 -11.41 13.27 0.04
CA LYS A 28 -12.21 13.58 -1.17
C LYS A 28 -11.37 14.35 -2.21
N ARG A 29 -10.59 15.33 -1.76
CA ARG A 29 -9.70 16.12 -2.63
C ARG A 29 -8.51 15.28 -3.08
N LEU A 30 -7.88 14.54 -2.16
CA LEU A 30 -6.72 13.71 -2.47
C LEU A 30 -7.05 12.61 -3.48
N VAL A 31 -8.17 11.91 -3.29
CA VAL A 31 -8.69 10.90 -4.24
C VAL A 31 -8.94 11.53 -5.62
N GLY A 32 -9.53 12.74 -5.64
CA GLY A 32 -9.70 13.50 -6.90
C GLY A 32 -8.38 13.75 -7.62
N ILE A 33 -7.32 14.11 -6.89
CA ILE A 33 -5.98 14.28 -7.44
C ILE A 33 -5.43 12.93 -7.95
N PHE A 34 -5.48 11.86 -7.15
CA PHE A 34 -5.00 10.55 -7.58
C PHE A 34 -5.71 10.05 -8.83
N ASN A 35 -7.03 10.16 -8.90
CA ASN A 35 -7.83 9.79 -10.07
C ASN A 35 -7.46 10.60 -11.32
N LYS A 36 -7.24 11.91 -11.18
CA LYS A 36 -6.78 12.79 -12.28
C LYS A 36 -5.47 12.29 -12.90
N TYR A 37 -4.58 11.72 -12.10
CA TYR A 37 -3.29 11.21 -12.53
C TYR A 37 -3.23 9.69 -12.74
N ASN A 38 -4.38 8.99 -12.69
CA ASN A 38 -4.48 7.52 -12.80
C ASN A 38 -3.61 6.76 -11.78
N LEU A 39 -3.42 7.32 -10.59
CA LEU A 39 -2.71 6.69 -9.49
C LEU A 39 -3.65 5.87 -8.63
N LYS A 40 -3.14 4.78 -8.07
CA LYS A 40 -3.83 3.97 -7.08
C LYS A 40 -3.28 4.26 -5.69
N ALA A 41 -4.14 4.10 -4.68
CA ALA A 41 -3.76 4.26 -3.28
C ALA A 41 -4.49 3.26 -2.39
N THR A 42 -3.99 3.08 -1.18
CA THR A 42 -4.62 2.36 -0.09
C THR A 42 -5.03 3.37 0.98
N PHE A 43 -6.26 3.31 1.45
CA PHE A 43 -6.78 4.15 2.52
C PHE A 43 -7.06 3.31 3.76
N ASN A 44 -6.40 3.63 4.87
CA ASN A 44 -6.50 2.91 6.13
C ASN A 44 -7.54 3.59 7.01
N LEU A 45 -8.63 2.90 7.31
CA LEU A 45 -9.81 3.48 7.93
C LEU A 45 -10.10 2.91 9.32
N ASN A 46 -10.74 3.73 10.16
CA ASN A 46 -11.20 3.36 11.50
C ASN A 46 -12.74 3.29 11.49
N SER A 47 -13.32 2.16 11.16
CA SER A 47 -14.77 2.06 10.92
C SER A 47 -15.64 2.39 12.15
N GLY A 48 -15.11 2.27 13.36
CA GLY A 48 -15.82 2.56 14.60
C GLY A 48 -15.94 4.06 14.92
N ILE A 49 -15.18 4.91 14.24
CA ILE A 49 -15.16 6.36 14.49
C ILE A 49 -15.34 7.18 13.20
N GLN A 50 -15.75 6.55 12.09
CA GLN A 50 -16.10 7.27 10.85
C GLN A 50 -17.46 7.98 11.01
N SER A 51 -17.40 9.22 11.46
CA SER A 51 -18.57 10.09 11.67
C SER A 51 -18.13 11.55 11.68
N GLU A 52 -18.98 12.45 11.19
CA GLU A 52 -18.74 13.90 11.24
C GLU A 52 -18.68 14.49 12.66
N GLU A 53 -19.18 13.76 13.65
CA GLU A 53 -19.07 14.13 15.07
C GLU A 53 -17.65 13.87 15.61
N ASN A 54 -16.87 13.01 14.95
CA ASN A 54 -15.49 12.73 15.27
C ASN A 54 -14.56 13.69 14.54
N TYR A 55 -14.14 14.72 15.25
CA TYR A 55 -13.23 15.74 14.75
C TYR A 55 -12.21 16.14 15.82
N TRP A 56 -11.13 16.74 15.37
CA TRP A 56 -10.14 17.39 16.24
C TRP A 56 -9.70 18.73 15.64
N ILE A 57 -9.01 19.52 16.44
CA ILE A 57 -8.42 20.79 15.97
C ILE A 57 -6.92 20.58 15.79
N ASN A 58 -6.41 20.87 14.61
CA ASN A 58 -4.99 20.83 14.29
C ASN A 58 -4.57 22.20 13.72
N GLN A 59 -3.67 22.89 14.42
CA GLN A 59 -3.21 24.25 14.07
C GLN A 59 -4.36 25.24 13.75
N GLY A 60 -5.45 25.17 14.54
CA GLY A 60 -6.63 26.01 14.36
C GLY A 60 -7.61 25.57 13.28
N LYS A 61 -7.30 24.55 12.51
CA LYS A 61 -8.20 23.96 11.49
C LYS A 61 -8.98 22.78 12.06
N LYS A 62 -10.27 22.70 11.75
CA LYS A 62 -11.11 21.54 12.09
C LYS A 62 -10.82 20.40 11.12
N ILE A 63 -10.32 19.29 11.64
CA ILE A 63 -10.13 18.04 10.91
C ILE A 63 -11.24 17.10 11.30
N GLN A 64 -12.00 16.64 10.32
CA GLN A 64 -13.21 15.85 10.53
C GLN A 64 -13.12 14.55 9.77
N ARG A 65 -13.54 13.44 10.39
CA ARG A 65 -13.68 12.16 9.69
C ARG A 65 -14.89 12.18 8.77
N MET A 66 -14.83 11.45 7.67
CA MET A 66 -15.99 11.26 6.79
C MET A 66 -17.07 10.42 7.47
N ASN A 67 -18.30 10.61 7.06
CA ASN A 67 -19.37 9.71 7.44
C ASN A 67 -19.18 8.33 6.79
N ILE A 68 -19.56 7.29 7.53
CA ILE A 68 -19.42 5.90 7.08
C ILE A 68 -20.16 5.62 5.77
N ASP A 69 -21.26 6.33 5.50
CA ASP A 69 -22.07 6.16 4.28
C ASP A 69 -21.39 6.72 3.01
N GLU A 70 -20.42 7.62 3.17
CA GLU A 70 -19.73 8.27 2.05
C GLU A 70 -18.50 7.48 1.56
N ILE A 71 -17.84 6.73 2.46
CA ILE A 71 -16.52 6.14 2.20
C ILE A 71 -16.51 5.18 1.01
N ARG A 72 -17.60 4.44 0.77
CA ARG A 72 -17.71 3.48 -0.33
C ARG A 72 -17.54 4.15 -1.70
N GLU A 73 -18.19 5.28 -1.92
CA GLU A 73 -18.11 6.01 -3.19
C GLU A 73 -16.80 6.79 -3.31
N VAL A 74 -16.32 7.37 -2.21
CA VAL A 74 -15.08 8.16 -2.22
C VAL A 74 -13.89 7.30 -2.61
N TYR A 75 -13.74 6.09 -2.04
CA TYR A 75 -12.58 5.24 -2.29
C TYR A 75 -12.73 4.25 -3.45
N LYS A 76 -13.74 4.45 -4.30
CA LYS A 76 -13.95 3.60 -5.47
C LYS A 76 -12.73 3.60 -6.40
N GLY A 77 -12.23 2.40 -6.71
CA GLY A 77 -11.01 2.23 -7.54
C GLY A 77 -9.71 2.23 -6.75
N HIS A 78 -9.78 2.47 -5.43
CA HIS A 78 -8.66 2.37 -4.49
C HIS A 78 -8.86 1.18 -3.55
N GLU A 79 -7.82 0.80 -2.82
CA GLU A 79 -7.89 -0.17 -1.75
C GLU A 79 -8.32 0.52 -0.45
N VAL A 80 -9.12 -0.20 0.36
CA VAL A 80 -9.37 0.14 1.76
C VAL A 80 -8.76 -0.93 2.65
N ALA A 81 -8.07 -0.50 3.70
CA ALA A 81 -7.40 -1.33 4.68
C ALA A 81 -7.80 -0.93 6.12
N VAL A 82 -7.50 -1.80 7.06
CA VAL A 82 -7.77 -1.62 8.49
C VAL A 82 -6.84 -0.57 9.10
N HIS A 83 -7.38 0.26 10.02
CA HIS A 83 -6.58 1.14 10.87
C HIS A 83 -6.98 1.04 12.34
N SER A 84 -7.47 -0.14 12.75
CA SER A 84 -8.18 -0.45 13.99
C SER A 84 -9.54 0.25 14.13
N LEU A 85 -10.41 -0.33 14.94
CA LEU A 85 -11.80 0.14 15.10
C LEU A 85 -11.88 1.58 15.60
N THR A 86 -11.07 1.93 16.62
CA THR A 86 -11.15 3.20 17.36
C THR A 86 -9.81 3.93 17.51
N HIS A 87 -8.78 3.49 16.79
CA HIS A 87 -7.46 4.11 16.75
C HIS A 87 -6.69 4.15 18.11
N PRO A 88 -6.64 3.08 18.91
CA PRO A 88 -5.82 3.04 20.12
C PRO A 88 -4.36 2.68 19.82
N GLN A 89 -3.48 2.87 20.80
CA GLN A 89 -2.15 2.27 20.82
C GLN A 89 -2.30 0.76 21.12
N LEU A 90 -2.23 -0.08 20.09
CA LEU A 90 -2.57 -1.51 20.19
C LEU A 90 -1.67 -2.28 21.15
N GLU A 91 -0.39 -1.96 21.22
CA GLU A 91 0.58 -2.63 22.10
C GLU A 91 0.27 -2.43 23.60
N GLN A 92 -0.53 -1.42 23.94
CA GLN A 92 -0.96 -1.16 25.32
C GLN A 92 -2.23 -1.93 25.72
N LEU A 93 -2.88 -2.60 24.76
CA LEU A 93 -4.12 -3.34 25.02
C LEU A 93 -3.88 -4.80 25.39
N SER A 94 -4.88 -5.44 26.04
CA SER A 94 -4.90 -6.89 26.15
C SER A 94 -5.09 -7.55 24.79
N LYS A 95 -4.71 -8.82 24.66
CA LYS A 95 -4.84 -9.57 23.41
C LYS A 95 -6.30 -9.59 22.90
N GLU A 96 -7.27 -9.75 23.80
CA GLU A 96 -8.70 -9.76 23.48
C GLU A 96 -9.17 -8.42 22.91
N MET A 97 -8.65 -7.31 23.45
CA MET A 97 -8.96 -5.98 22.96
C MET A 97 -8.32 -5.72 21.60
N ILE A 98 -7.07 -6.18 21.38
CA ILE A 98 -6.42 -6.07 20.05
C ILE A 98 -7.23 -6.85 19.00
N ILE A 99 -7.66 -8.09 19.33
CA ILE A 99 -8.52 -8.88 18.44
C ILE A 99 -9.79 -8.10 18.09
N LYS A 100 -10.46 -7.52 19.09
CA LYS A 100 -11.67 -6.73 18.85
C LYS A 100 -11.41 -5.54 17.94
N GLU A 101 -10.36 -4.76 18.19
CA GLU A 101 -10.00 -3.58 17.41
C GLU A 101 -9.72 -3.92 15.94
N ILE A 102 -9.02 -5.02 15.67
CA ILE A 102 -8.67 -5.42 14.31
C ILE A 102 -9.83 -6.13 13.62
N PHE A 103 -10.43 -7.12 14.30
CA PHE A 103 -11.44 -7.98 13.67
C PHE A 103 -12.77 -7.26 13.41
N GLU A 104 -13.26 -6.43 14.34
CA GLU A 104 -14.50 -5.68 14.11
C GLU A 104 -14.31 -4.58 13.06
N ASP A 105 -13.15 -3.92 13.03
CA ASP A 105 -12.85 -2.95 11.97
C ASP A 105 -12.84 -3.62 10.60
N ARG A 106 -12.09 -4.72 10.44
CA ARG A 106 -12.05 -5.53 9.24
C ARG A 106 -13.45 -5.94 8.78
N LYS A 107 -14.24 -6.52 9.66
CA LYS A 107 -15.60 -6.99 9.39
C LYS A 107 -16.54 -5.86 8.92
N ASN A 108 -16.44 -4.69 9.55
CA ASN A 108 -17.23 -3.53 9.16
C ASN A 108 -16.85 -3.04 7.76
N LEU A 109 -15.56 -2.91 7.47
CA LEU A 109 -15.06 -2.51 6.16
C LEU A 109 -15.43 -3.53 5.07
N GLU A 110 -15.28 -4.83 5.34
CA GLU A 110 -15.70 -5.90 4.40
C GLU A 110 -17.20 -5.82 4.07
N LYS A 111 -18.04 -5.52 5.07
CA LYS A 111 -19.49 -5.34 4.85
C LYS A 111 -19.80 -4.13 3.96
N ILE A 112 -19.03 -3.04 4.10
CA ILE A 112 -19.22 -1.82 3.31
C ILE A 112 -18.71 -2.01 1.88
N PHE A 113 -17.51 -2.55 1.72
CA PHE A 113 -16.83 -2.61 0.43
C PHE A 113 -17.12 -3.88 -0.38
N GLY A 114 -17.52 -4.98 0.28
CA GLY A 114 -17.94 -6.23 -0.38
C GLY A 114 -16.78 -7.12 -0.85
N TYR A 115 -15.58 -6.95 -0.29
CA TYR A 115 -14.43 -7.80 -0.55
C TYR A 115 -13.61 -8.06 0.74
N PRO A 116 -12.80 -9.15 0.80
CA PRO A 116 -11.94 -9.41 1.95
C PRO A 116 -10.89 -8.31 2.14
N VAL A 117 -10.91 -7.65 3.30
CA VAL A 117 -9.90 -6.64 3.66
C VAL A 117 -8.74 -7.34 4.35
N ARG A 118 -7.54 -7.29 3.76
CA ARG A 118 -6.37 -8.06 4.20
C ARG A 118 -5.18 -7.21 4.62
N GLY A 119 -5.29 -5.90 4.51
CA GLY A 119 -4.24 -4.94 4.84
C GLY A 119 -4.54 -4.12 6.06
N MET A 120 -3.48 -3.56 6.64
CA MET A 120 -3.55 -2.66 7.79
C MET A 120 -2.45 -1.62 7.76
N ALA A 121 -2.66 -0.48 8.45
CA ALA A 121 -1.61 0.40 8.94
C ALA A 121 -1.69 0.46 10.47
N TYR A 122 -0.54 0.47 11.14
CA TYR A 122 -0.49 0.56 12.60
C TYR A 122 -0.92 1.95 13.07
N PRO A 123 -1.94 2.07 13.96
CA PRO A 123 -2.22 3.34 14.64
C PRO A 123 -0.96 3.87 15.34
N TYR A 124 -0.66 5.15 15.16
CA TYR A 124 0.57 5.80 15.65
C TYR A 124 1.88 5.18 15.14
N GLY A 125 1.82 4.14 14.33
CA GLY A 125 2.98 3.39 13.86
C GLY A 125 3.61 2.47 14.90
N THR A 126 2.98 2.27 16.07
CA THR A 126 3.48 1.44 17.17
C THR A 126 2.94 0.01 17.12
N TYR A 127 3.79 -0.96 17.43
CA TYR A 127 3.45 -2.39 17.46
C TYR A 127 4.47 -3.19 18.26
N ASP A 128 4.12 -4.40 18.63
CA ASP A 128 4.97 -5.42 19.23
C ASP A 128 4.65 -6.81 18.66
N ASP A 129 5.40 -7.82 19.04
CA ASP A 129 5.20 -9.21 18.59
C ASP A 129 3.80 -9.72 18.89
N LYS A 130 3.19 -9.29 20.01
CA LYS A 130 1.82 -9.65 20.39
C LYS A 130 0.81 -9.11 19.39
N VAL A 131 0.97 -7.85 18.95
CA VAL A 131 0.11 -7.22 17.94
C VAL A 131 0.26 -7.95 16.61
N ILE A 132 1.49 -8.26 16.18
CA ILE A 132 1.75 -8.99 14.92
C ILE A 132 1.05 -10.36 14.93
N GLN A 133 1.20 -11.16 16.00
CA GLN A 133 0.56 -12.48 16.12
C GLN A 133 -0.97 -12.40 16.07
N VAL A 134 -1.56 -11.36 16.67
CA VAL A 134 -3.02 -11.14 16.59
C VAL A 134 -3.45 -10.78 15.18
N MET A 135 -2.71 -9.89 14.50
CA MET A 135 -3.03 -9.51 13.11
C MET A 135 -3.04 -10.72 12.18
N GLU A 136 -2.01 -11.57 12.25
CA GLU A 136 -1.97 -12.82 11.48
C GLU A 136 -3.19 -13.70 11.76
N SER A 137 -3.55 -13.86 13.03
CA SER A 137 -4.73 -14.62 13.46
C SER A 137 -6.06 -14.00 12.97
N CYS A 138 -6.08 -12.69 12.78
CA CYS A 138 -7.22 -11.95 12.21
C CYS A 138 -7.21 -11.91 10.67
N GLY A 139 -6.26 -12.58 10.00
CA GLY A 139 -6.14 -12.67 8.55
C GLY A 139 -5.67 -11.39 7.88
N ILE A 140 -4.87 -10.58 8.59
CA ILE A 140 -4.13 -9.44 8.03
C ILE A 140 -2.84 -9.96 7.39
N GLU A 141 -2.58 -9.60 6.16
CA GLU A 141 -1.47 -10.10 5.35
C GLU A 141 -0.32 -9.11 5.21
N TYR A 142 -0.58 -7.83 5.45
CA TYR A 142 0.45 -6.79 5.54
C TYR A 142 0.04 -5.68 6.51
N SER A 143 1.03 -5.01 7.08
CA SER A 143 0.80 -3.80 7.87
C SER A 143 1.92 -2.77 7.65
N ARG A 144 1.54 -1.53 7.31
CA ARG A 144 2.46 -0.41 7.13
C ARG A 144 2.85 0.18 8.48
N THR A 145 4.15 0.40 8.64
CA THR A 145 4.74 1.13 9.76
C THR A 145 5.00 2.60 9.38
N VAL A 146 5.55 3.38 10.32
CA VAL A 146 5.98 4.77 10.07
C VAL A 146 7.50 4.92 9.91
N ASN A 147 8.24 3.81 9.93
CA ASN A 147 9.70 3.81 9.86
C ASN A 147 10.14 4.04 8.41
N GLN A 148 10.60 5.25 8.11
CA GLN A 148 11.05 5.64 6.77
C GLN A 148 12.49 5.18 6.53
N HIS A 149 12.79 4.69 5.33
CA HIS A 149 14.15 4.30 4.95
C HIS A 149 14.72 5.12 3.77
N GLU A 150 13.94 6.04 3.19
CA GLU A 150 14.28 6.92 2.05
C GLU A 150 14.76 6.19 0.77
N GLY A 151 14.78 4.86 0.77
CA GLY A 151 15.11 4.03 -0.39
C GLY A 151 13.85 3.50 -1.09
N CYS A 152 14.02 2.90 -2.26
CA CYS A 152 12.93 2.27 -3.01
C CYS A 152 13.07 0.74 -2.97
N HIS A 153 13.04 0.18 -1.77
CA HIS A 153 13.26 -1.25 -1.53
C HIS A 153 11.94 -2.02 -1.41
N LEU A 154 11.99 -3.29 -1.75
CA LEU A 154 10.91 -4.23 -1.42
C LEU A 154 10.90 -4.50 0.09
N PRO A 155 9.71 -4.83 0.69
CA PRO A 155 9.64 -5.18 2.10
C PRO A 155 10.43 -6.47 2.39
N ARG A 156 11.01 -6.55 3.58
CA ARG A 156 11.59 -7.80 4.10
C ARG A 156 10.52 -8.71 4.69
N THR A 157 9.53 -8.11 5.32
CA THR A 157 8.31 -8.76 5.83
C THR A 157 7.13 -7.82 5.59
N PHE A 158 6.00 -8.39 5.20
CA PHE A 158 4.80 -7.59 4.94
C PHE A 158 4.14 -7.07 6.22
N LEU A 159 4.28 -7.76 7.35
CA LEU A 159 3.69 -7.31 8.62
C LEU A 159 4.48 -6.19 9.31
N GLU A 160 5.68 -5.89 8.81
CA GLU A 160 6.49 -4.73 9.22
C GLU A 160 6.91 -3.94 7.98
N TRP A 161 5.93 -3.57 7.16
CA TRP A 161 6.22 -2.92 5.88
C TRP A 161 6.57 -1.45 6.06
N HIS A 162 7.86 -1.16 6.02
CA HIS A 162 8.39 0.20 6.14
C HIS A 162 8.22 0.95 4.81
N PRO A 163 7.64 2.17 4.82
CA PRO A 163 7.51 2.99 3.62
C PRO A 163 8.84 3.66 3.23
N THR A 164 8.93 4.09 1.98
CA THR A 164 10.04 4.93 1.52
C THR A 164 10.09 6.22 2.31
N CYS A 165 9.00 6.98 2.33
CA CYS A 165 8.91 8.22 3.09
C CYS A 165 7.47 8.66 3.35
N HIS A 166 7.30 9.52 4.34
CA HIS A 166 6.10 10.32 4.54
C HIS A 166 6.03 11.43 3.48
N HIS A 167 4.84 11.85 3.05
CA HIS A 167 4.70 12.91 2.05
C HIS A 167 5.26 14.28 2.51
N LYS A 168 5.43 14.49 3.82
CA LYS A 168 6.11 15.68 4.39
C LYS A 168 7.64 15.55 4.47
N ASN A 169 8.21 14.45 4.02
CA ASN A 169 9.66 14.33 3.99
C ASN A 169 10.24 15.41 3.07
N PRO A 170 11.21 16.22 3.52
CA PRO A 170 11.76 17.32 2.72
C PRO A 170 12.43 16.84 1.42
N LYS A 171 12.80 15.56 1.34
CA LYS A 171 13.38 14.96 0.14
C LYS A 171 12.35 14.29 -0.77
N LEU A 172 11.02 14.39 -0.47
CA LEU A 172 9.98 13.71 -1.25
C LEU A 172 10.15 13.90 -2.76
N MET A 173 10.30 15.14 -3.21
CA MET A 173 10.42 15.47 -4.63
C MET A 173 11.74 15.02 -5.25
N GLU A 174 12.83 15.03 -4.47
CA GLU A 174 14.12 14.48 -4.90
C GLU A 174 14.02 12.97 -5.10
N ILE A 175 13.45 12.26 -4.11
CA ILE A 175 13.23 10.81 -4.15
C ILE A 175 12.32 10.45 -5.34
N ALA A 176 11.22 11.18 -5.54
CA ALA A 176 10.28 10.96 -6.64
C ALA A 176 10.94 11.12 -8.01
N LYS A 177 11.70 12.19 -8.23
CA LYS A 177 12.45 12.45 -9.47
C LYS A 177 13.50 11.37 -9.72
N SER A 178 14.32 11.07 -8.69
CA SER A 178 15.33 10.01 -8.76
C SER A 178 14.70 8.64 -9.08
N PHE A 179 13.57 8.30 -8.49
CA PHE A 179 12.84 7.06 -8.77
C PHE A 179 12.36 7.00 -10.22
N VAL A 180 11.85 8.10 -10.77
CA VAL A 180 11.38 8.15 -12.17
C VAL A 180 12.54 8.05 -13.16
N GLU A 181 13.61 8.82 -12.95
CA GLU A 181 14.69 9.02 -13.92
C GLU A 181 15.72 7.89 -13.95
N ASN A 182 16.04 7.31 -12.78
CA ASN A 182 17.13 6.35 -12.69
C ASN A 182 16.65 4.90 -12.98
N ALA A 183 17.46 4.14 -13.70
CA ALA A 183 17.25 2.70 -13.88
C ALA A 183 17.63 1.96 -12.58
N PRO A 184 16.74 1.12 -12.02
CA PRO A 184 17.06 0.38 -10.81
C PRO A 184 17.89 -0.87 -11.11
N PHE A 185 18.65 -1.33 -10.12
CA PHE A 185 19.39 -2.61 -10.18
C PHE A 185 18.49 -3.82 -9.86
N GLY A 186 17.25 -3.83 -10.20
CA GLY A 186 16.31 -4.90 -9.89
C GLY A 186 14.93 -4.31 -9.66
N MET A 187 14.10 -5.01 -8.90
CA MET A 187 12.78 -4.48 -8.56
C MET A 187 12.90 -3.32 -7.55
N SER A 188 12.24 -2.21 -7.85
CA SER A 188 12.29 -0.96 -7.06
C SER A 188 10.86 -0.50 -6.75
N LEU A 189 10.57 -0.22 -5.48
CA LEU A 189 9.24 0.16 -5.00
C LEU A 189 9.30 1.52 -4.30
N LEU A 190 8.63 2.51 -4.87
CA LEU A 190 8.35 3.78 -4.19
C LEU A 190 7.07 3.65 -3.38
N TYR A 191 7.18 3.81 -2.06
CA TYR A 191 6.06 3.72 -1.12
C TYR A 191 5.94 5.00 -0.31
N VAL A 192 4.97 5.85 -0.65
CA VAL A 192 4.72 7.12 0.05
C VAL A 192 3.46 7.01 0.91
N TRP A 193 3.51 7.58 2.12
CA TRP A 193 2.39 7.56 3.03
C TRP A 193 2.13 8.93 3.67
N GLY A 194 1.00 9.08 4.35
CA GLY A 194 0.67 10.29 5.11
C GLY A 194 -0.80 10.36 5.48
N HIS A 195 -1.25 11.57 5.81
CA HIS A 195 -2.63 11.89 6.10
C HIS A 195 -3.08 13.05 5.20
N SER A 196 -4.20 12.94 4.52
CA SER A 196 -4.64 13.97 3.56
C SER A 196 -4.90 15.34 4.21
N PHE A 197 -5.33 15.34 5.48
CA PHE A 197 -5.58 16.58 6.22
C PHE A 197 -4.31 17.42 6.43
N GLU A 198 -3.13 16.82 6.36
CA GLU A 198 -1.88 17.55 6.53
C GLU A 198 -1.64 18.54 5.40
N PHE A 199 -2.07 18.23 4.17
CA PHE A 199 -2.03 19.21 3.06
C PHE A 199 -2.93 20.43 3.30
N GLU A 200 -4.05 20.23 4.00
CA GLU A 200 -4.94 21.31 4.40
C GLU A 200 -4.34 22.14 5.54
N VAL A 201 -3.75 21.47 6.54
CA VAL A 201 -3.13 22.13 7.70
C VAL A 201 -1.91 22.95 7.27
N ASP A 202 -1.07 22.39 6.42
CA ASP A 202 0.17 23.03 5.94
C ASP A 202 -0.08 23.97 4.75
N GLU A 203 -1.32 24.07 4.26
CA GLU A 203 -1.74 24.92 3.11
C GLU A 203 -0.91 24.66 1.84
N ASN A 204 -0.57 23.39 1.58
CA ASN A 204 0.37 22.98 0.53
C ASN A 204 -0.16 21.89 -0.41
N TRP A 205 -1.43 21.95 -0.78
CA TRP A 205 -2.03 21.01 -1.74
C TRP A 205 -1.30 20.94 -3.08
N GLU A 206 -0.55 21.98 -3.44
CA GLU A 206 0.29 22.03 -4.61
C GLU A 206 1.39 20.96 -4.57
N LEU A 207 1.87 20.59 -3.38
CA LEU A 207 2.82 19.49 -3.22
C LEU A 207 2.22 18.15 -3.67
N ALA A 208 0.96 17.88 -3.32
CA ALA A 208 0.27 16.66 -3.77
C ALA A 208 0.13 16.63 -5.30
N GLU A 209 -0.27 17.76 -5.91
CA GLU A 209 -0.39 17.88 -7.38
C GLU A 209 0.98 17.72 -8.07
N GLU A 210 2.02 18.39 -7.58
CA GLU A 210 3.37 18.31 -8.15
C GLU A 210 3.95 16.90 -8.04
N PHE A 211 3.80 16.26 -6.89
CA PHE A 211 4.23 14.87 -6.69
C PHE A 211 3.52 13.94 -7.68
N CYS A 212 2.17 13.97 -7.72
CA CYS A 212 1.39 13.12 -8.62
C CYS A 212 1.74 13.35 -10.08
N LYS A 213 1.92 14.61 -10.50
CA LYS A 213 2.36 14.95 -11.86
C LYS A 213 3.74 14.39 -12.18
N THR A 214 4.67 14.42 -11.20
CA THR A 214 6.04 13.93 -11.38
C THR A 214 6.09 12.42 -11.56
N VAL A 215 5.31 11.66 -10.78
CA VAL A 215 5.40 10.20 -10.78
C VAL A 215 4.43 9.50 -11.71
N SER A 216 3.46 10.21 -12.32
CA SER A 216 2.40 9.61 -13.14
C SER A 216 2.79 9.45 -14.60
N ASN A 217 2.03 8.61 -15.33
CA ASN A 217 2.12 8.42 -16.78
C ASN A 217 3.49 7.92 -17.29
N HIS A 218 4.19 7.13 -16.49
CA HIS A 218 5.42 6.45 -16.90
C HIS A 218 5.14 4.97 -17.16
N ASP A 219 5.29 4.52 -18.40
CA ASP A 219 5.08 3.12 -18.79
C ASP A 219 5.99 2.14 -18.05
N SER A 220 7.13 2.60 -17.57
CA SER A 220 8.10 1.81 -16.78
C SER A 220 7.68 1.57 -15.33
N ILE A 221 6.60 2.21 -14.85
CA ILE A 221 6.12 2.12 -13.47
C ILE A 221 4.78 1.39 -13.41
N TRP A 222 4.66 0.42 -12.52
CA TRP A 222 3.38 -0.19 -12.17
C TRP A 222 2.76 0.56 -10.99
N TYR A 223 1.61 1.20 -11.21
CA TYR A 223 0.83 1.88 -10.19
C TYR A 223 -0.12 0.87 -9.55
N ALA A 224 0.04 0.59 -8.27
CA ALA A 224 -0.67 -0.47 -7.59
C ALA A 224 -1.06 -0.07 -6.16
N THR A 225 -2.09 -0.72 -5.63
CA THR A 225 -2.41 -0.68 -4.21
C THR A 225 -1.47 -1.57 -3.42
N ASN A 226 -1.47 -1.44 -2.10
CA ASN A 226 -0.62 -2.28 -1.25
C ASN A 226 -0.94 -3.76 -1.42
N ILE A 227 -2.22 -4.15 -1.42
CA ILE A 227 -2.58 -5.56 -1.56
C ILE A 227 -2.24 -6.12 -2.94
N GLU A 228 -2.33 -5.32 -4.02
CA GLU A 228 -1.89 -5.75 -5.35
C GLU A 228 -0.39 -6.07 -5.37
N ILE A 229 0.44 -5.29 -4.66
CA ILE A 229 1.88 -5.56 -4.51
C ILE A 229 2.12 -6.85 -3.70
N VAL A 230 1.40 -7.02 -2.58
CA VAL A 230 1.51 -8.21 -1.72
C VAL A 230 1.17 -9.47 -2.50
N ASP A 231 0.02 -9.49 -3.18
CA ASP A 231 -0.43 -10.65 -3.97
C ASP A 231 0.57 -10.99 -5.07
N TYR A 232 1.10 -9.96 -5.75
CA TYR A 232 2.05 -10.14 -6.82
C TYR A 232 3.40 -10.70 -6.34
N LEU A 233 3.96 -10.14 -5.27
CA LEU A 233 5.25 -10.60 -4.72
C LEU A 233 5.14 -12.01 -4.14
N LYS A 234 4.07 -12.34 -3.42
CA LYS A 234 3.78 -13.70 -2.94
C LYS A 234 3.64 -14.69 -4.09
N ALA A 235 3.02 -14.29 -5.19
CA ALA A 235 2.91 -15.14 -6.37
C ALA A 235 4.26 -15.37 -7.07
N LEU A 236 5.11 -14.34 -7.16
CA LEU A 236 6.50 -14.49 -7.67
C LEU A 236 7.32 -15.47 -6.83
N ASP A 237 7.24 -15.38 -5.50
CA ASP A 237 7.95 -16.28 -4.58
C ASP A 237 7.46 -17.74 -4.69
N ASN A 238 6.24 -17.94 -5.20
CA ASN A 238 5.66 -19.26 -5.43
C ASN A 238 5.98 -19.89 -6.79
N LEU A 239 6.68 -19.21 -7.70
CA LEU A 239 7.15 -19.80 -8.96
C LEU A 239 7.95 -21.08 -8.70
N LYS A 240 7.72 -22.12 -9.51
CA LYS A 240 8.39 -23.41 -9.39
C LYS A 240 9.33 -23.60 -10.58
N TYR A 241 10.61 -23.75 -10.29
CA TYR A 241 11.65 -23.96 -11.29
C TYR A 241 12.07 -25.43 -11.34
N SER A 242 12.42 -25.93 -12.53
CA SER A 242 13.13 -27.18 -12.68
C SER A 242 14.53 -27.11 -12.06
N ALA A 243 15.13 -28.24 -11.77
CA ALA A 243 16.45 -28.32 -11.10
C ALA A 243 17.58 -27.61 -11.87
N ASP A 244 17.47 -27.55 -13.19
CA ASP A 244 18.39 -26.86 -14.11
C ASP A 244 18.01 -25.43 -14.43
N CYS A 245 16.83 -24.97 -13.92
CA CYS A 245 16.24 -23.66 -14.18
C CYS A 245 15.93 -23.41 -15.67
N GLU A 246 15.66 -24.45 -16.44
CA GLU A 246 15.26 -24.35 -17.86
C GLU A 246 13.73 -24.34 -18.02
N ILE A 247 12.98 -24.69 -16.98
CA ILE A 247 11.51 -24.70 -16.99
C ILE A 247 11.00 -23.95 -15.75
N VAL A 248 9.95 -23.13 -15.94
CA VAL A 248 9.23 -22.46 -14.84
C VAL A 248 7.73 -22.73 -14.92
N TYR A 249 7.11 -23.02 -13.78
CA TYR A 249 5.66 -23.16 -13.63
C TYR A 249 5.10 -22.09 -12.71
N ASN A 250 4.04 -21.40 -13.13
CA ASN A 250 3.29 -20.42 -12.34
C ASN A 250 2.02 -21.06 -11.74
N PRO A 251 2.01 -21.43 -10.46
CA PRO A 251 0.83 -22.02 -9.80
C PRO A 251 -0.24 -20.99 -9.41
N SER A 252 -0.01 -19.71 -9.64
CA SER A 252 -0.91 -18.64 -9.21
C SER A 252 -2.04 -18.35 -10.21
N ALA A 253 -3.01 -17.54 -9.80
CA ALA A 253 -4.15 -17.13 -10.63
C ALA A 253 -3.87 -15.85 -11.46
N ILE A 254 -2.64 -15.31 -11.43
CA ILE A 254 -2.25 -14.08 -12.13
C ILE A 254 -1.04 -14.32 -13.03
N SER A 255 -0.91 -13.55 -14.11
CA SER A 255 0.32 -13.52 -14.91
C SER A 255 1.49 -12.93 -14.11
N LEU A 256 2.66 -13.52 -14.25
CA LEU A 256 3.92 -13.10 -13.63
C LEU A 256 4.97 -12.83 -14.71
N TRP A 257 5.92 -11.96 -14.40
CA TRP A 257 7.00 -11.59 -15.33
C TRP A 257 8.36 -11.78 -14.70
N ILE A 258 9.25 -12.37 -15.49
CA ILE A 258 10.67 -12.51 -15.15
C ILE A 258 11.52 -12.01 -16.32
N SER A 259 12.79 -11.73 -16.06
CA SER A 259 13.80 -11.53 -17.10
C SER A 259 14.69 -12.75 -17.14
N VAL A 260 14.90 -13.30 -18.32
CA VAL A 260 15.83 -14.41 -18.59
C VAL A 260 16.87 -13.91 -19.58
N ASP A 261 18.11 -13.76 -19.17
CA ASP A 261 19.19 -13.19 -19.97
C ASP A 261 18.77 -11.87 -20.67
N GLU A 262 18.18 -10.96 -19.86
CA GLU A 262 17.64 -9.65 -20.27
C GLU A 262 16.38 -9.69 -21.15
N ARG A 263 15.91 -10.87 -21.57
CA ARG A 263 14.65 -11.05 -22.28
C ARG A 263 13.48 -11.12 -21.28
N VAL A 264 12.47 -10.28 -21.46
CA VAL A 264 11.24 -10.32 -20.64
C VAL A 264 10.39 -11.54 -21.03
N VAL A 265 10.01 -12.34 -20.06
CA VAL A 265 9.15 -13.50 -20.21
C VAL A 265 7.90 -13.33 -19.33
N GLU A 266 6.72 -13.40 -19.94
CA GLU A 266 5.45 -13.53 -19.22
C GLU A 266 5.15 -15.01 -18.99
N ILE A 267 4.74 -15.34 -17.77
CA ILE A 267 4.28 -16.67 -17.36
C ILE A 267 2.83 -16.53 -16.92
N LYS A 268 1.89 -16.96 -17.77
CA LYS A 268 0.47 -16.82 -17.46
C LYS A 268 0.03 -17.68 -16.28
N ALA A 269 -1.14 -17.38 -15.73
CA ALA A 269 -1.73 -18.18 -14.67
C ALA A 269 -1.82 -19.66 -15.05
N GLY A 270 -1.28 -20.56 -14.21
CA GLY A 270 -1.25 -22.00 -14.44
C GLY A 270 -0.34 -22.48 -15.58
N GLU A 271 0.48 -21.61 -16.17
CA GLU A 271 1.33 -21.94 -17.31
C GLU A 271 2.69 -22.53 -16.88
N THR A 272 3.21 -23.44 -17.70
CA THR A 272 4.59 -23.91 -17.66
C THR A 272 5.31 -23.41 -18.91
N VAL A 273 6.47 -22.80 -18.75
CA VAL A 273 7.26 -22.18 -19.83
C VAL A 273 8.69 -22.75 -19.83
N GLU A 274 9.24 -23.05 -21.01
CA GLU A 274 10.68 -23.28 -21.23
C GLU A 274 11.39 -21.91 -21.33
N LEU A 275 12.52 -21.74 -20.64
CA LEU A 275 13.24 -20.47 -20.47
C LEU A 275 14.42 -20.31 -21.45
#